data_4b6d1b956809fa01c00c4e85727d795d
#
_entry.id   4b6d1b956809fa01c00c4e85727d795d
#
_cell.length_a   1.000
_cell.length_b   1.000
_cell.length_c   1.000
_cell.angle_alpha   90.00
_cell.angle_beta   90.00
_cell.angle_gamma   90.00
#
_symmetry.space_group_name_H-M   'P 1'
#
loop_
_entity.id
_entity.type
_entity.pdbx_description
1 polymer ?
#
loop_
_entity_poly.entity_id
_entity_poly.type
_entity_poly.pdbx_seq_one_letter_code
_entity_poly.pdbx_strand_id
1 'polypeptide(L)'
;MRIFNNFYEREPVKNTPFDFFNNFDKLISEIHTNGFNANYPIPVDKENQIINGAHRLSVCFAKNLDVEITKENKKFDSKAYNYDYFRKRHINSIYADYVALEYVNLNPNAYIVNLQPVTSPEFDYKVENILNKYGFIYYKKNIFLSYNGLVNLKKLFYGKEKWIGNLQNDFRGARKHAKASSGAYPLRAYVFVCDNLKNVRKAKEEIRNIYKIGNNSVHINDTQEEAIEIAQTYFNDNSLFMLNNRPYNFEDKLFDQMLTKLPPNVCLAGSTPLNVFGLRKSNDLDFLSLVPTGNKDEHVGKWETFYPYNKYEIILNPKNYFYYKGRKVVTLEITKLMKINRNEAKDLKDIKLIDNFIENSLDYSSIQNTNFEIYQDILQKLITSIRAEVLFKTSLRRRIINLFFPNRSLFRMYKYKILSKIYSGKKKKHYLDKLERMN
;
A
#
# COMPACT_ATOMS: atom_id res chain seq x y z
N MET A 1 8.76 -10.88 12.70
CA MET A 1 8.75 -12.26 13.23
C MET A 1 7.84 -13.22 12.45
N ARG A 2 6.55 -12.93 12.16
CA ARG A 2 5.68 -13.85 11.38
C ARG A 2 6.13 -14.12 9.93
N ILE A 3 6.86 -13.21 9.30
CA ILE A 3 7.40 -13.42 7.95
C ILE A 3 8.46 -14.52 7.94
N PHE A 4 9.34 -14.54 8.94
CA PHE A 4 10.47 -15.48 9.03
C PHE A 4 10.02 -16.94 9.23
N ASN A 5 8.91 -17.18 9.93
CA ASN A 5 8.40 -18.54 10.19
C ASN A 5 7.79 -19.22 8.95
N ASN A 6 7.65 -18.52 7.83
CA ASN A 6 7.04 -19.05 6.61
C ASN A 6 8.03 -19.31 5.46
N PHE A 7 9.33 -19.13 5.70
CA PHE A 7 10.36 -19.41 4.73
C PHE A 7 11.11 -20.70 5.10
N TYR A 8 11.02 -21.70 4.23
CA TYR A 8 11.95 -22.83 4.22
C TYR A 8 13.23 -22.37 3.55
N GLU A 9 14.26 -22.07 4.33
CA GLU A 9 15.61 -21.90 3.79
C GLU A 9 16.34 -23.27 3.78
N ARG A 10 16.89 -23.55 2.61
CA ARG A 10 17.96 -24.55 2.50
C ARG A 10 19.24 -23.88 3.00
N GLU A 11 20.12 -24.62 3.55
CA GLU A 11 21.38 -24.20 4.16
C GLU A 11 22.06 -22.92 3.60
N PRO A 12 22.64 -22.03 4.46
CA PRO A 12 22.64 -22.13 5.92
C PRO A 12 21.28 -21.74 6.52
N VAL A 13 20.81 -22.56 7.46
CA VAL A 13 19.53 -22.31 8.14
C VAL A 13 19.63 -21.05 8.99
N LYS A 14 18.80 -20.05 8.69
CA LYS A 14 18.67 -18.83 9.48
C LYS A 14 17.48 -18.99 10.41
N ASN A 15 17.75 -19.11 11.70
CA ASN A 15 16.73 -19.41 12.71
C ASN A 15 16.15 -18.16 13.37
N THR A 16 16.87 -17.06 13.32
CA THR A 16 16.50 -15.81 13.98
C THR A 16 16.55 -14.62 13.00
N PRO A 17 15.83 -13.52 13.25
CA PRO A 17 16.01 -12.28 12.50
C PRO A 17 17.45 -11.78 12.48
N PHE A 18 18.20 -12.01 13.57
CA PHE A 18 19.60 -11.62 13.69
C PHE A 18 20.49 -12.38 12.69
N ASP A 19 20.22 -13.66 12.45
CA ASP A 19 20.95 -14.45 11.44
C ASP A 19 20.73 -13.89 10.03
N PHE A 20 19.49 -13.44 9.72
CA PHE A 20 19.20 -12.81 8.45
C PHE A 20 19.97 -11.49 8.27
N PHE A 21 19.96 -10.62 9.26
CA PHE A 21 20.70 -9.35 9.22
C PHE A 21 22.20 -9.58 9.08
N ASN A 22 22.79 -10.41 9.93
CA ASN A 22 24.23 -10.69 9.88
C ASN A 22 24.69 -11.30 8.55
N ASN A 23 23.92 -12.24 8.00
CA ASN A 23 24.26 -12.84 6.71
C ASN A 23 24.09 -11.83 5.57
N PHE A 24 23.10 -10.94 5.66
CA PHE A 24 22.92 -9.90 4.65
C PHE A 24 24.00 -8.83 4.73
N ASP A 25 24.39 -8.41 5.93
CA ASP A 25 25.50 -7.45 6.14
C ASP A 25 26.85 -8.01 5.65
N LYS A 26 27.12 -9.31 5.90
CA LYS A 26 28.28 -9.99 5.33
C LYS A 26 28.25 -9.97 3.81
N LEU A 27 27.11 -10.28 3.21
CA LEU A 27 26.93 -10.26 1.77
C LEU A 27 27.12 -8.86 1.17
N ILE A 28 26.59 -7.82 1.84
CA ILE A 28 26.79 -6.41 1.44
C ILE A 28 28.28 -6.07 1.46
N SER A 29 28.99 -6.45 2.52
CA SER A 29 30.42 -6.20 2.69
C SER A 29 31.25 -6.94 1.67
N GLU A 30 30.93 -8.20 1.39
CA GLU A 30 31.60 -9.02 0.39
C GLU A 30 31.44 -8.44 -1.01
N ILE A 31 30.22 -8.12 -1.44
CA ILE A 31 29.97 -7.52 -2.76
C ILE A 31 30.56 -6.10 -2.84
N HIS A 32 30.59 -5.36 -1.73
CA HIS A 32 31.22 -4.04 -1.69
C HIS A 32 32.72 -4.13 -1.96
N THR A 33 33.38 -5.11 -1.40
CA THR A 33 34.84 -5.27 -1.47
C THR A 33 35.27 -5.95 -2.77
N ASN A 34 34.56 -7.01 -3.18
CA ASN A 34 35.00 -7.91 -4.25
C ASN A 34 34.19 -7.81 -5.53
N GLY A 35 33.11 -7.01 -5.55
CA GLY A 35 32.14 -6.99 -6.66
C GLY A 35 31.26 -8.22 -6.72
N PHE A 36 30.50 -8.36 -7.82
CA PHE A 36 29.69 -9.54 -8.08
C PHE A 36 30.60 -10.73 -8.46
N ASN A 37 30.39 -11.89 -7.84
CA ASN A 37 31.14 -13.08 -8.16
C ASN A 37 30.50 -13.83 -9.32
N ALA A 38 31.08 -13.71 -10.51
CA ALA A 38 30.63 -14.32 -11.75
C ALA A 38 30.63 -15.87 -11.75
N ASN A 39 31.43 -16.49 -10.87
CA ASN A 39 31.43 -17.97 -10.71
C ASN A 39 30.11 -18.49 -10.10
N TYR A 40 29.30 -17.60 -9.53
CA TYR A 40 27.97 -17.91 -8.98
C TYR A 40 26.91 -17.03 -9.62
N PRO A 41 26.58 -17.21 -10.91
CA PRO A 41 25.59 -16.40 -11.62
C PRO A 41 24.22 -16.51 -10.97
N ILE A 42 23.34 -15.53 -11.25
CA ILE A 42 21.97 -15.53 -10.79
C ILE A 42 21.12 -16.47 -11.66
N PRO A 43 20.58 -17.58 -11.16
CA PRO A 43 19.74 -18.46 -11.96
C PRO A 43 18.37 -17.78 -12.19
N VAL A 44 17.97 -17.73 -13.44
CA VAL A 44 16.66 -17.23 -13.90
C VAL A 44 15.95 -18.30 -14.74
N ASP A 45 14.64 -18.27 -14.75
CA ASP A 45 13.83 -19.15 -15.58
C ASP A 45 13.74 -18.66 -17.05
N LYS A 46 13.01 -19.39 -17.89
CA LYS A 46 12.84 -19.04 -19.30
C LYS A 46 12.17 -17.68 -19.53
N GLU A 47 11.46 -17.15 -18.52
CA GLU A 47 10.77 -15.84 -18.53
C GLU A 47 11.58 -14.76 -17.80
N ASN A 48 12.87 -15.04 -17.48
CA ASN A 48 13.79 -14.20 -16.72
C ASN A 48 13.34 -13.93 -15.26
N GLN A 49 12.52 -14.80 -14.69
CA GLN A 49 12.16 -14.70 -13.26
C GLN A 49 13.29 -15.31 -12.42
N ILE A 50 13.64 -14.65 -11.32
CA ILE A 50 14.71 -15.08 -10.43
C ILE A 50 14.30 -16.38 -9.73
N ILE A 51 15.11 -17.44 -9.90
CA ILE A 51 14.93 -18.71 -9.22
C ILE A 51 15.59 -18.66 -7.84
N ASN A 52 16.79 -18.05 -7.76
CA ASN A 52 17.56 -17.89 -6.53
C ASN A 52 18.48 -16.66 -6.64
N GLY A 53 19.05 -16.22 -5.51
CA GLY A 53 20.02 -15.12 -5.50
C GLY A 53 19.41 -13.72 -5.36
N ALA A 54 18.14 -13.62 -4.93
CA ALA A 54 17.46 -12.33 -4.75
C ALA A 54 18.25 -11.35 -3.86
N HIS A 55 18.89 -11.81 -2.78
CA HIS A 55 19.72 -10.95 -1.91
C HIS A 55 20.96 -10.42 -2.65
N ARG A 56 21.66 -11.27 -3.41
CA ARG A 56 22.82 -10.83 -4.21
C ARG A 56 22.40 -9.80 -5.26
N LEU A 57 21.32 -10.09 -5.96
CA LEU A 57 20.78 -9.17 -6.97
C LEU A 57 20.37 -7.83 -6.37
N SER A 58 19.72 -7.81 -5.19
CA SER A 58 19.32 -6.55 -4.55
C SER A 58 20.53 -5.71 -4.10
N VAL A 59 21.61 -6.34 -3.63
CA VAL A 59 22.85 -5.60 -3.31
C VAL A 59 23.50 -5.05 -4.58
N CYS A 60 23.60 -5.85 -5.64
CA CYS A 60 24.18 -5.41 -6.93
C CYS A 60 23.35 -4.27 -7.54
N PHE A 61 22.03 -4.39 -7.52
CA PHE A 61 21.12 -3.34 -7.99
C PHE A 61 21.32 -2.03 -7.21
N ALA A 62 21.37 -2.10 -5.87
CA ALA A 62 21.59 -0.92 -5.03
C ALA A 62 22.95 -0.24 -5.24
N LYS A 63 23.94 -1.00 -5.73
CA LYS A 63 25.30 -0.52 -6.04
C LYS A 63 25.53 -0.25 -7.52
N ASN A 64 24.53 -0.40 -8.33
CA ASN A 64 24.60 -0.26 -9.81
C ASN A 64 25.70 -1.15 -10.43
N LEU A 65 25.77 -2.40 -9.99
CA LEU A 65 26.70 -3.42 -10.49
C LEU A 65 25.99 -4.35 -11.47
N ASP A 66 26.68 -4.69 -12.55
CA ASP A 66 26.23 -5.72 -13.48
C ASP A 66 26.28 -7.11 -12.82
N VAL A 67 25.38 -7.98 -13.23
CA VAL A 67 25.29 -9.36 -12.74
C VAL A 67 25.27 -10.33 -13.92
N GLU A 68 25.94 -11.47 -13.78
CA GLU A 68 25.80 -12.58 -14.70
C GLU A 68 24.59 -13.44 -14.34
N ILE A 69 23.88 -13.91 -15.36
CA ILE A 69 22.70 -14.78 -15.19
C ILE A 69 22.94 -16.13 -15.87
N THR A 70 22.38 -17.20 -15.28
CA THR A 70 22.25 -18.51 -15.93
C THR A 70 20.78 -18.78 -16.19
N LYS A 71 20.44 -19.05 -17.47
CA LYS A 71 19.05 -19.27 -17.87
C LYS A 71 18.71 -20.75 -17.82
N GLU A 72 17.67 -21.09 -17.06
CA GLU A 72 17.10 -22.43 -17.00
C GLU A 72 15.90 -22.58 -17.93
N ASN A 73 15.79 -23.74 -18.57
CA ASN A 73 14.72 -24.01 -19.56
C ASN A 73 13.35 -24.28 -18.93
N LYS A 74 13.25 -24.34 -17.61
CA LYS A 74 12.01 -24.59 -16.89
C LYS A 74 11.36 -23.26 -16.48
N LYS A 75 10.03 -23.20 -16.51
CA LYS A 75 9.29 -22.12 -15.86
C LYS A 75 9.29 -22.39 -14.36
N PHE A 76 9.70 -21.41 -13.59
CA PHE A 76 9.68 -21.45 -12.14
C PHE A 76 8.37 -20.86 -11.64
N ASP A 77 7.70 -21.56 -10.71
CA ASP A 77 6.52 -21.03 -10.04
C ASP A 77 6.97 -20.05 -8.95
N SER A 78 7.33 -18.83 -9.38
CA SER A 78 7.77 -17.79 -8.48
C SER A 78 6.59 -17.25 -7.67
N LYS A 79 6.77 -17.13 -6.36
CA LYS A 79 5.79 -16.51 -5.49
C LYS A 79 5.84 -14.99 -5.67
N ALA A 80 4.81 -14.42 -6.27
CA ALA A 80 4.67 -12.97 -6.27
C ALA A 80 4.36 -12.48 -4.84
N TYR A 81 5.20 -11.62 -4.31
CA TYR A 81 4.98 -10.94 -3.01
C TYR A 81 4.04 -9.76 -3.23
N ASN A 82 2.77 -10.05 -3.50
CA ASN A 82 1.71 -9.09 -3.80
C ASN A 82 0.60 -9.11 -2.75
N TYR A 83 -0.48 -8.38 -3.00
CA TYR A 83 -1.66 -8.29 -2.14
C TYR A 83 -2.18 -9.67 -1.70
N ASP A 84 -2.36 -10.62 -2.64
CA ASP A 84 -2.88 -11.96 -2.33
C ASP A 84 -1.93 -12.76 -1.46
N TYR A 85 -0.62 -12.64 -1.68
CA TYR A 85 0.40 -13.27 -0.84
C TYR A 85 0.32 -12.79 0.60
N PHE A 86 0.29 -11.46 0.80
CA PHE A 86 0.26 -10.86 2.13
C PHE A 86 -1.05 -11.17 2.85
N ARG A 87 -2.18 -11.07 2.17
CA ARG A 87 -3.50 -11.34 2.73
C ARG A 87 -3.66 -12.79 3.17
N LYS A 88 -3.26 -13.75 2.34
CA LYS A 88 -3.34 -15.19 2.64
C LYS A 88 -2.49 -15.59 3.84
N ARG A 89 -1.47 -14.82 4.18
CA ARG A 89 -0.55 -15.08 5.31
C ARG A 89 -0.81 -14.22 6.53
N HIS A 90 -1.85 -13.39 6.51
CA HIS A 90 -2.17 -12.48 7.62
C HIS A 90 -0.96 -11.63 8.05
N ILE A 91 -0.15 -11.18 7.10
CA ILE A 91 0.97 -10.29 7.36
C ILE A 91 0.41 -8.93 7.75
N ASN A 92 1.01 -8.31 8.77
CA ASN A 92 0.61 -6.99 9.22
C ASN A 92 0.66 -5.99 8.05
N SER A 93 -0.41 -5.22 7.87
CA SER A 93 -0.59 -4.27 6.77
C SER A 93 0.56 -3.26 6.66
N ILE A 94 1.14 -2.81 7.77
CA ILE A 94 2.27 -1.86 7.77
C ILE A 94 3.44 -2.37 6.94
N TYR A 95 3.78 -3.66 7.06
CA TYR A 95 4.88 -4.24 6.29
C TYR A 95 4.48 -4.56 4.85
N ALA A 96 3.23 -4.95 4.63
CA ALA A 96 2.69 -5.14 3.29
C ALA A 96 2.64 -3.82 2.52
N ASP A 97 2.19 -2.75 3.16
CA ASP A 97 2.19 -1.38 2.63
C ASP A 97 3.61 -0.90 2.31
N TYR A 98 4.57 -1.15 3.23
CA TYR A 98 5.96 -0.77 2.98
C TYR A 98 6.53 -1.46 1.74
N VAL A 99 6.28 -2.77 1.57
CA VAL A 99 6.72 -3.49 0.36
C VAL A 99 6.01 -2.95 -0.89
N ALA A 100 4.73 -2.58 -0.80
CA ALA A 100 4.01 -1.97 -1.92
C ALA A 100 4.60 -0.61 -2.29
N LEU A 101 4.98 0.22 -1.31
CA LEU A 101 5.68 1.48 -1.54
C LEU A 101 7.02 1.26 -2.24
N GLU A 102 7.86 0.34 -1.74
CA GLU A 102 9.15 0.05 -2.37
C GLU A 102 8.99 -0.54 -3.78
N TYR A 103 7.95 -1.32 -4.01
CA TYR A 103 7.64 -1.80 -5.36
C TYR A 103 7.31 -0.63 -6.31
N VAL A 104 6.56 0.37 -5.86
CA VAL A 104 6.29 1.59 -6.66
C VAL A 104 7.57 2.40 -6.88
N ASN A 105 8.43 2.54 -5.86
CA ASN A 105 9.72 3.24 -5.98
C ASN A 105 10.62 2.63 -7.06
N LEU A 106 10.62 1.32 -7.18
CA LEU A 106 11.55 0.56 -8.05
C LEU A 106 10.96 0.23 -9.43
N ASN A 107 9.65 0.35 -9.62
CA ASN A 107 9.00 -0.01 -10.87
C ASN A 107 8.43 1.22 -11.59
N PRO A 108 9.07 1.72 -12.67
CA PRO A 108 8.62 2.89 -13.41
C PRO A 108 7.27 2.69 -14.11
N ASN A 109 6.82 1.44 -14.26
CA ASN A 109 5.53 1.09 -14.85
C ASN A 109 4.41 0.93 -13.80
N ALA A 110 4.67 1.30 -12.53
CA ALA A 110 3.68 1.28 -11.47
C ALA A 110 2.90 2.60 -11.42
N TYR A 111 1.59 2.50 -11.45
CA TYR A 111 0.63 3.61 -11.35
C TYR A 111 -0.26 3.41 -10.13
N ILE A 112 -0.71 4.51 -9.53
CA ILE A 112 -1.68 4.45 -8.43
C ILE A 112 -3.06 4.84 -8.95
N VAL A 113 -3.97 3.88 -8.95
CA VAL A 113 -5.39 4.11 -9.27
C VAL A 113 -6.12 4.49 -7.99
N ASN A 114 -6.81 5.61 -8.01
CA ASN A 114 -7.54 6.17 -6.87
C ASN A 114 -9.01 6.25 -7.19
N LEU A 115 -9.82 5.27 -6.76
CA LEU A 115 -11.26 5.37 -6.80
C LEU A 115 -11.75 6.22 -5.63
N GLN A 116 -12.41 7.33 -5.95
CA GLN A 116 -12.82 8.32 -4.96
C GLN A 116 -13.97 7.81 -4.07
N PRO A 117 -14.13 8.33 -2.84
CA PRO A 117 -15.18 7.89 -1.90
C PRO A 117 -16.61 7.97 -2.41
N VAL A 118 -16.89 8.80 -3.41
CA VAL A 118 -18.21 8.91 -4.06
C VAL A 118 -18.55 7.70 -4.95
N THR A 119 -17.57 6.87 -5.30
CA THR A 119 -17.76 5.74 -6.22
C THR A 119 -18.20 4.49 -5.49
N SER A 120 -19.27 3.83 -5.96
CA SER A 120 -19.81 2.62 -5.33
C SER A 120 -18.87 1.42 -5.49
N PRO A 121 -18.57 0.66 -4.42
CA PRO A 121 -17.80 -0.59 -4.49
C PRO A 121 -18.47 -1.70 -5.30
N GLU A 122 -19.74 -1.57 -5.58
CA GLU A 122 -20.50 -2.50 -6.45
C GLU A 122 -19.82 -2.70 -7.81
N PHE A 123 -19.12 -1.66 -8.30
CA PHE A 123 -18.44 -1.71 -9.59
C PHE A 123 -16.96 -2.07 -9.50
N ASP A 124 -16.42 -2.35 -8.32
CA ASP A 124 -14.98 -2.62 -8.16
C ASP A 124 -14.52 -3.81 -9.03
N TYR A 125 -15.34 -4.85 -9.18
CA TYR A 125 -15.03 -5.99 -10.05
C TYR A 125 -14.90 -5.59 -11.54
N LYS A 126 -15.70 -4.60 -12.00
CA LYS A 126 -15.60 -4.08 -13.38
C LYS A 126 -14.32 -3.27 -13.55
N VAL A 127 -13.97 -2.47 -12.53
CA VAL A 127 -12.71 -1.70 -12.52
C VAL A 127 -11.52 -2.66 -12.54
N GLU A 128 -11.52 -3.69 -11.71
CA GLU A 128 -10.46 -4.69 -11.69
C GLU A 128 -10.32 -5.44 -13.02
N ASN A 129 -11.43 -5.76 -13.68
CA ASN A 129 -11.40 -6.36 -15.02
C ASN A 129 -10.80 -5.42 -16.06
N ILE A 130 -11.10 -4.11 -15.99
CA ILE A 130 -10.48 -3.11 -16.89
C ILE A 130 -8.98 -3.02 -16.62
N LEU A 131 -8.56 -2.92 -15.36
CA LEU A 131 -7.15 -2.86 -15.01
C LEU A 131 -6.41 -4.11 -15.48
N ASN A 132 -6.97 -5.30 -15.26
CA ASN A 132 -6.38 -6.58 -15.70
C ASN A 132 -6.39 -6.77 -17.22
N LYS A 133 -7.22 -6.03 -17.97
CA LYS A 133 -7.19 -6.00 -19.44
C LYS A 133 -5.94 -5.28 -19.97
N TYR A 134 -5.46 -4.26 -19.25
CA TYR A 134 -4.35 -3.39 -19.71
C TYR A 134 -3.03 -3.64 -18.98
N GLY A 135 -3.05 -4.42 -17.88
CA GLY A 135 -1.88 -4.73 -17.07
C GLY A 135 -2.26 -5.68 -15.94
N PHE A 136 -1.73 -5.46 -14.74
CA PHE A 136 -2.12 -6.25 -13.57
C PHE A 136 -2.15 -5.41 -12.29
N ILE A 137 -2.90 -5.87 -11.29
CA ILE A 137 -3.00 -5.25 -9.98
C ILE A 137 -2.00 -5.93 -9.04
N TYR A 138 -1.00 -5.17 -8.59
CA TYR A 138 0.01 -5.65 -7.64
C TYR A 138 -0.48 -5.58 -6.19
N TYR A 139 -1.12 -4.47 -5.80
CA TYR A 139 -1.56 -4.22 -4.42
C TYR A 139 -2.88 -3.47 -4.37
N LYS A 140 -3.62 -3.60 -3.25
CA LYS A 140 -4.87 -2.90 -3.00
C LYS A 140 -4.93 -2.45 -1.55
N LYS A 141 -5.47 -1.24 -1.31
CA LYS A 141 -5.74 -0.71 0.02
C LYS A 141 -7.02 0.11 0.04
N ASN A 142 -7.85 -0.10 1.06
CA ASN A 142 -8.95 0.79 1.39
C ASN A 142 -8.45 1.87 2.34
N ILE A 143 -8.76 3.12 2.05
CA ILE A 143 -8.25 4.28 2.78
C ILE A 143 -9.43 5.15 3.20
N PHE A 144 -9.54 5.42 4.49
CA PHE A 144 -10.57 6.28 5.05
C PHE A 144 -9.99 7.68 5.26
N LEU A 145 -10.67 8.68 4.73
CA LEU A 145 -10.23 10.07 4.80
C LEU A 145 -11.32 10.95 5.41
N SER A 146 -10.90 11.84 6.32
CA SER A 146 -11.72 12.96 6.73
C SER A 146 -11.94 13.95 5.57
N TYR A 147 -12.89 14.88 5.72
CA TYR A 147 -13.04 15.96 4.74
C TYR A 147 -11.74 16.79 4.59
N ASN A 148 -11.07 17.09 5.72
CA ASN A 148 -9.77 17.75 5.72
C ASN A 148 -8.71 16.94 4.94
N GLY A 149 -8.68 15.61 5.16
CA GLY A 149 -7.80 14.70 4.44
C GLY A 149 -8.09 14.68 2.94
N LEU A 150 -9.37 14.71 2.53
CA LEU A 150 -9.72 14.81 1.11
C LEU A 150 -9.26 16.13 0.49
N VAL A 151 -9.39 17.27 1.19
CA VAL A 151 -8.89 18.56 0.68
C VAL A 151 -7.37 18.52 0.52
N ASN A 152 -6.64 18.01 1.52
CA ASN A 152 -5.19 17.83 1.44
C ASN A 152 -4.79 16.90 0.29
N LEU A 153 -5.55 15.84 0.05
CA LEU A 153 -5.32 14.94 -1.08
C LEU A 153 -5.51 15.65 -2.43
N LYS A 154 -6.49 16.55 -2.56
CA LYS A 154 -6.65 17.33 -3.80
C LYS A 154 -5.49 18.29 -4.01
N LYS A 155 -4.95 18.87 -2.93
CA LYS A 155 -3.71 19.68 -3.00
C LYS A 155 -2.52 18.83 -3.42
N LEU A 156 -2.41 17.59 -2.97
CA LEU A 156 -1.37 16.66 -3.39
C LEU A 156 -1.46 16.37 -4.91
N PHE A 157 -2.63 16.00 -5.42
CA PHE A 157 -2.81 15.64 -6.83
C PHE A 157 -2.70 16.82 -7.79
N TYR A 158 -3.20 17.98 -7.38
CA TYR A 158 -3.43 19.11 -8.27
C TYR A 158 -2.80 20.42 -7.76
N GLY A 159 -1.85 20.35 -6.84
CA GLY A 159 -1.25 21.54 -6.22
C GLY A 159 -0.54 22.49 -7.20
N LYS A 160 -0.12 21.98 -8.37
CA LYS A 160 0.46 22.77 -9.45
C LYS A 160 -0.59 23.48 -10.31
N GLU A 161 -1.86 23.09 -10.21
CA GLU A 161 -2.94 23.61 -11.02
C GLU A 161 -3.52 24.90 -10.42
N LYS A 162 -3.65 25.97 -11.22
CA LYS A 162 -4.17 27.28 -10.76
C LYS A 162 -5.58 27.20 -10.15
N TRP A 163 -6.41 26.29 -10.65
CA TRP A 163 -7.80 26.17 -10.22
C TRP A 163 -7.96 25.62 -8.79
N ILE A 164 -6.94 24.96 -8.25
CA ILE A 164 -6.98 24.40 -6.89
C ILE A 164 -7.17 25.49 -5.82
N GLY A 165 -6.65 26.69 -6.08
CA GLY A 165 -6.68 27.82 -5.17
C GLY A 165 -5.42 27.94 -4.31
N ASN A 166 -5.47 28.84 -3.33
CA ASN A 166 -4.36 29.14 -2.40
C ASN A 166 -4.92 29.62 -1.05
N LEU A 167 -4.05 30.02 -0.14
CA LEU A 167 -4.45 30.53 1.19
C LEU A 167 -5.40 31.74 1.12
N GLN A 168 -5.25 32.66 0.14
CA GLN A 168 -6.07 33.86 0.02
C GLN A 168 -7.55 33.55 -0.27
N ASN A 169 -7.82 32.46 -1.01
CA ASN A 169 -9.16 32.01 -1.33
C ASN A 169 -9.55 30.71 -0.60
N ASP A 170 -8.81 30.39 0.47
CA ASP A 170 -9.03 29.21 1.32
C ASP A 170 -9.14 27.91 0.51
N PHE A 171 -8.27 27.75 -0.49
CA PHE A 171 -8.24 26.59 -1.38
C PHE A 171 -9.61 26.20 -1.94
N ARG A 172 -10.37 27.20 -2.41
CA ARG A 172 -11.75 27.05 -2.87
C ARG A 172 -11.93 25.92 -3.89
N GLY A 173 -11.00 25.79 -4.84
CA GLY A 173 -11.05 24.73 -5.86
C GLY A 173 -10.84 23.34 -5.27
N ALA A 174 -9.83 23.18 -4.38
CA ALA A 174 -9.57 21.93 -3.67
C ALA A 174 -10.81 21.50 -2.86
N ARG A 175 -11.41 22.42 -2.09
CA ARG A 175 -12.61 22.15 -1.29
C ARG A 175 -13.81 21.77 -2.15
N LYS A 176 -14.05 22.47 -3.27
CA LYS A 176 -15.12 22.15 -4.21
C LYS A 176 -14.94 20.73 -4.77
N HIS A 177 -13.73 20.40 -5.20
CA HIS A 177 -13.43 19.07 -5.75
C HIS A 177 -13.49 17.97 -4.68
N ALA A 178 -13.00 18.25 -3.46
CA ALA A 178 -13.11 17.31 -2.33
C ALA A 178 -14.57 17.01 -2.02
N LYS A 179 -15.44 18.04 -1.94
CA LYS A 179 -16.88 17.87 -1.74
C LYS A 179 -17.54 17.03 -2.84
N ALA A 180 -17.16 17.26 -4.12
CA ALA A 180 -17.73 16.52 -5.26
C ALA A 180 -17.26 15.05 -5.32
N SER A 181 -16.14 14.73 -4.73
CA SER A 181 -15.58 13.37 -4.68
C SER A 181 -15.76 12.68 -3.32
N SER A 182 -16.33 13.35 -2.31
CA SER A 182 -16.67 12.75 -1.03
C SER A 182 -17.87 11.80 -1.14
N GLY A 183 -17.93 10.80 -0.28
CA GLY A 183 -19.00 9.81 -0.23
C GLY A 183 -18.90 8.94 1.01
N ALA A 184 -19.77 7.96 1.11
CA ALA A 184 -19.85 7.04 2.24
C ALA A 184 -18.83 5.89 2.17
N TYR A 185 -18.09 5.75 1.07
CA TYR A 185 -17.19 4.63 0.86
C TYR A 185 -15.74 5.02 1.15
N PRO A 186 -14.85 4.04 1.44
CA PRO A 186 -13.42 4.32 1.44
C PRO A 186 -12.92 4.71 0.05
N LEU A 187 -11.87 5.49 -0.02
CA LEU A 187 -11.04 5.58 -1.21
C LEU A 187 -10.40 4.20 -1.44
N ARG A 188 -10.49 3.67 -2.65
CA ARG A 188 -9.82 2.40 -3.01
C ARG A 188 -8.59 2.71 -3.84
N ALA A 189 -7.43 2.40 -3.29
CA ALA A 189 -6.14 2.56 -3.94
C ALA A 189 -5.69 1.23 -4.53
N TYR A 190 -5.22 1.25 -5.78
CA TYR A 190 -4.61 0.09 -6.43
C TYR A 190 -3.22 0.47 -6.93
N VAL A 191 -2.23 -0.37 -6.68
CA VAL A 191 -0.98 -0.35 -7.43
C VAL A 191 -1.22 -1.13 -8.71
N PHE A 192 -1.28 -0.42 -9.81
CA PHE A 192 -1.55 -0.93 -11.15
C PHE A 192 -0.28 -0.90 -11.97
N VAL A 193 0.13 -2.01 -12.56
CA VAL A 193 1.32 -2.11 -13.40
C VAL A 193 0.90 -2.21 -14.85
N CYS A 194 1.43 -1.29 -15.67
CA CYS A 194 1.11 -1.20 -17.09
C CYS A 194 2.30 -0.61 -17.85
N ASP A 195 2.78 -1.30 -18.88
CA ASP A 195 3.99 -0.91 -19.65
C ASP A 195 3.78 0.30 -20.55
N ASN A 196 2.54 0.80 -20.68
CA ASN A 196 2.22 1.82 -21.67
C ASN A 196 1.23 2.85 -21.11
N LEU A 197 1.67 4.11 -20.99
CA LEU A 197 0.85 5.24 -20.50
C LEU A 197 -0.44 5.44 -21.34
N LYS A 198 -0.43 5.14 -22.65
CA LYS A 198 -1.62 5.21 -23.49
C LYS A 198 -2.70 4.22 -23.00
N ASN A 199 -2.30 3.03 -22.57
CA ASN A 199 -3.21 2.03 -22.00
C ASN A 199 -3.70 2.45 -20.62
N VAL A 200 -2.87 3.08 -19.79
CA VAL A 200 -3.29 3.67 -18.50
C VAL A 200 -4.40 4.71 -18.72
N ARG A 201 -4.23 5.60 -19.71
CA ARG A 201 -5.24 6.61 -20.06
C ARG A 201 -6.54 5.99 -20.57
N LYS A 202 -6.46 4.92 -21.38
CA LYS A 202 -7.66 4.16 -21.81
C LYS A 202 -8.38 3.53 -20.62
N ALA A 203 -7.64 2.88 -19.71
CA ALA A 203 -8.22 2.31 -18.49
C ALA A 203 -8.93 3.40 -17.66
N LYS A 204 -8.29 4.57 -17.50
CA LYS A 204 -8.85 5.73 -16.79
C LYS A 204 -10.20 6.18 -17.39
N GLU A 205 -10.28 6.26 -18.72
CA GLU A 205 -11.52 6.63 -19.40
C GLU A 205 -12.61 5.53 -19.31
N GLU A 206 -12.27 4.28 -19.49
CA GLU A 206 -13.22 3.17 -19.33
C GLU A 206 -13.78 3.13 -17.88
N ILE A 207 -12.95 3.38 -16.87
CA ILE A 207 -13.39 3.47 -15.47
C ILE A 207 -14.33 4.67 -15.26
N ARG A 208 -14.03 5.86 -15.81
CA ARG A 208 -14.90 7.04 -15.76
C ARG A 208 -16.27 6.77 -16.35
N ASN A 209 -16.32 6.01 -17.43
CA ASN A 209 -17.57 5.64 -18.11
C ASN A 209 -18.45 4.70 -17.26
N ILE A 210 -17.88 3.91 -16.34
CA ILE A 210 -18.65 3.10 -15.40
C ILE A 210 -19.46 3.99 -14.45
N TYR A 211 -18.80 5.00 -13.87
CA TYR A 211 -19.40 5.84 -12.82
C TYR A 211 -20.17 7.04 -13.36
N LYS A 212 -19.89 7.51 -14.58
CA LYS A 212 -20.54 8.64 -15.27
C LYS A 212 -20.52 9.97 -14.49
N ILE A 213 -19.53 10.14 -13.61
CA ILE A 213 -19.31 11.37 -12.82
C ILE A 213 -17.97 12.05 -13.16
N GLY A 214 -17.37 11.68 -14.30
CA GLY A 214 -16.16 12.27 -14.84
C GLY A 214 -14.96 12.19 -13.89
N ASN A 215 -14.22 13.30 -13.78
CA ASN A 215 -13.00 13.39 -12.98
C ASN A 215 -13.19 13.15 -11.46
N ASN A 216 -14.42 13.20 -10.97
CA ASN A 216 -14.72 12.94 -9.56
C ASN A 216 -14.70 11.44 -9.21
N SER A 217 -14.66 10.54 -10.20
CA SER A 217 -14.69 9.09 -9.98
C SER A 217 -13.30 8.51 -9.71
N VAL A 218 -12.34 8.80 -10.58
CA VAL A 218 -11.01 8.17 -10.55
C VAL A 218 -9.91 9.16 -10.89
N HIS A 219 -8.81 9.08 -10.16
CA HIS A 219 -7.53 9.67 -10.51
C HIS A 219 -6.51 8.55 -10.71
N ILE A 220 -5.69 8.65 -11.77
CA ILE A 220 -4.50 7.81 -11.98
C ILE A 220 -3.38 8.78 -12.34
N ASN A 221 -2.23 8.67 -11.70
CA ASN A 221 -1.06 9.50 -11.99
C ASN A 221 -0.55 9.30 -13.42
N ASP A 222 0.13 10.30 -13.93
CA ASP A 222 0.74 10.26 -15.27
C ASP A 222 2.28 10.09 -15.21
N THR A 223 2.93 10.34 -14.05
CA THR A 223 4.39 10.25 -13.88
C THR A 223 4.78 9.35 -12.70
N GLN A 224 6.03 8.88 -12.71
CA GLN A 224 6.58 8.05 -11.64
C GLN A 224 6.71 8.84 -10.33
N GLU A 225 7.13 10.10 -10.40
CA GLU A 225 7.27 10.95 -9.22
C GLU A 225 5.93 11.13 -8.51
N GLU A 226 4.85 11.34 -9.27
CA GLU A 226 3.50 11.42 -8.71
C GLU A 226 3.06 10.09 -8.10
N ALA A 227 3.37 8.95 -8.74
CA ALA A 227 3.09 7.63 -8.19
C ALA A 227 3.78 7.42 -6.84
N ILE A 228 5.06 7.79 -6.73
CA ILE A 228 5.85 7.68 -5.51
C ILE A 228 5.26 8.56 -4.41
N GLU A 229 4.93 9.82 -4.68
CA GLU A 229 4.37 10.76 -3.71
C GLU A 229 3.01 10.26 -3.17
N ILE A 230 2.15 9.74 -4.05
CA ILE A 230 0.87 9.14 -3.65
C ILE A 230 1.12 7.86 -2.83
N ALA A 231 2.03 6.99 -3.24
CA ALA A 231 2.35 5.76 -2.52
C ALA A 231 2.92 6.03 -1.13
N GLN A 232 3.82 7.01 -0.97
CA GLN A 232 4.35 7.48 0.31
C GLN A 232 3.23 7.97 1.25
N THR A 233 2.20 8.58 0.69
CA THR A 233 1.03 9.03 1.45
C THR A 233 0.13 7.88 1.83
N TYR A 234 -0.14 6.94 0.92
CA TYR A 234 -1.15 5.90 1.11
C TYR A 234 -0.64 4.66 1.85
N PHE A 235 0.61 4.30 1.62
CA PHE A 235 1.20 3.08 2.15
C PHE A 235 2.05 3.33 3.40
N ASN A 236 1.67 4.37 4.16
CA ASN A 236 2.19 4.66 5.49
C ASN A 236 1.05 5.27 6.34
N ASP A 237 0.67 4.59 7.41
CA ASP A 237 -0.48 5.00 8.24
C ASP A 237 -0.23 6.34 8.95
N ASN A 238 1.03 6.65 9.31
CA ASN A 238 1.38 7.96 9.89
C ASN A 238 1.26 9.09 8.86
N SER A 239 1.50 8.80 7.56
CA SER A 239 1.25 9.76 6.48
C SER A 239 -0.25 9.99 6.28
N LEU A 240 -1.07 8.96 6.42
CA LEU A 240 -2.53 9.09 6.42
C LEU A 240 -3.05 9.88 7.63
N PHE A 241 -2.45 9.65 8.81
CA PHE A 241 -2.73 10.46 9.99
C PHE A 241 -2.40 11.93 9.74
N MET A 242 -1.23 12.22 9.20
CA MET A 242 -0.83 13.58 8.82
C MET A 242 -1.79 14.19 7.80
N LEU A 243 -2.14 13.47 6.75
CA LEU A 243 -3.07 13.94 5.71
C LEU A 243 -4.43 14.32 6.29
N ASN A 244 -4.96 13.53 7.23
CA ASN A 244 -6.26 13.75 7.86
C ASN A 244 -6.27 14.90 8.87
N ASN A 245 -5.17 15.15 9.57
CA ASN A 245 -5.12 16.04 10.73
C ASN A 245 -4.35 17.34 10.51
N ARG A 246 -3.42 17.40 9.54
CA ARG A 246 -2.79 18.66 9.16
C ARG A 246 -3.84 19.62 8.60
N PRO A 247 -3.98 20.86 9.10
CA PRO A 247 -4.91 21.83 8.54
C PRO A 247 -4.63 22.09 7.05
N TYR A 248 -5.61 21.94 6.17
CA TYR A 248 -5.43 22.14 4.73
C TYR A 248 -5.07 23.58 4.35
N ASN A 249 -5.45 24.53 5.19
CA ASN A 249 -5.16 25.97 5.02
C ASN A 249 -3.89 26.42 5.75
N PHE A 250 -3.04 25.48 6.18
CA PHE A 250 -1.72 25.81 6.73
C PHE A 250 -0.64 25.59 5.67
N GLU A 251 0.18 26.63 5.44
CA GLU A 251 1.37 26.58 4.58
C GLU A 251 2.47 27.41 5.21
N ASP A 252 3.70 26.90 5.18
CA ASP A 252 4.91 27.61 5.55
C ASP A 252 5.91 27.55 4.37
N LYS A 253 5.87 28.59 3.52
CA LYS A 253 6.71 28.64 2.32
C LYS A 253 8.21 28.70 2.62
N LEU A 254 8.61 29.33 3.73
CA LEU A 254 10.02 29.38 4.13
C LEU A 254 10.49 27.98 4.53
N PHE A 255 9.71 27.31 5.34
CA PHE A 255 9.96 25.92 5.72
C PHE A 255 10.08 25.03 4.48
N ASP A 256 9.15 25.14 3.55
CA ASP A 256 9.16 24.37 2.31
C ASP A 256 10.41 24.64 1.46
N GLN A 257 10.90 25.87 1.41
CA GLN A 257 12.15 26.22 0.74
C GLN A 257 13.39 25.65 1.46
N MET A 258 13.37 25.58 2.79
CA MET A 258 14.46 24.95 3.55
C MET A 258 14.56 23.45 3.24
N LEU A 259 13.43 22.75 3.09
CA LEU A 259 13.40 21.33 2.74
C LEU A 259 14.17 20.99 1.46
N THR A 260 14.16 21.88 0.47
CA THR A 260 14.84 21.63 -0.82
C THR A 260 16.37 21.63 -0.70
N LYS A 261 16.92 22.21 0.36
CA LYS A 261 18.37 22.34 0.59
C LYS A 261 18.97 21.14 1.34
N LEU A 262 18.14 20.28 1.89
CA LEU A 262 18.60 19.12 2.65
C LEU A 262 19.04 17.97 1.75
N PRO A 263 20.00 17.15 2.20
CA PRO A 263 20.36 15.92 1.50
C PRO A 263 19.11 15.02 1.26
N PRO A 264 19.08 14.24 0.19
CA PRO A 264 18.09 13.16 0.07
C PRO A 264 18.28 12.14 1.20
N ASN A 265 17.34 11.27 1.44
CA ASN A 265 17.47 10.12 2.37
C ASN A 265 17.74 10.45 3.85
N VAL A 266 17.37 11.66 4.29
CA VAL A 266 17.38 12.03 5.71
C VAL A 266 15.97 11.87 6.30
N CYS A 267 15.89 11.66 7.61
CA CYS A 267 14.65 11.69 8.38
C CYS A 267 14.60 12.93 9.24
N LEU A 268 13.70 13.86 8.91
CA LEU A 268 13.53 15.12 9.62
C LEU A 268 13.07 14.85 11.05
N ALA A 269 13.56 15.66 11.99
CA ALA A 269 13.44 15.41 13.42
C ALA A 269 13.24 16.73 14.19
N GLY A 270 13.58 16.73 15.47
CA GLY A 270 13.53 17.93 16.31
C GLY A 270 12.14 18.55 16.41
N SER A 271 12.01 19.80 16.00
CA SER A 271 10.74 20.54 15.99
C SER A 271 10.00 20.49 14.65
N THR A 272 10.59 19.87 13.65
CA THR A 272 10.03 19.77 12.30
C THR A 272 8.61 19.16 12.27
N PRO A 273 8.30 18.07 12.99
CA PRO A 273 6.93 17.52 13.01
C PRO A 273 5.89 18.53 13.49
N LEU A 274 6.21 19.36 14.49
CA LEU A 274 5.28 20.40 14.96
C LEU A 274 4.97 21.43 13.88
N ASN A 275 5.96 21.82 13.08
CA ASN A 275 5.74 22.70 11.94
C ASN A 275 4.86 22.01 10.88
N VAL A 276 5.18 20.78 10.52
CA VAL A 276 4.38 20.05 9.52
C VAL A 276 2.91 19.98 9.92
N PHE A 277 2.60 19.76 11.19
CA PHE A 277 1.22 19.74 11.69
C PHE A 277 0.64 21.14 11.96
N GLY A 278 1.39 22.21 11.75
CA GLY A 278 0.92 23.58 11.97
C GLY A 278 0.78 23.97 13.45
N LEU A 279 1.42 23.23 14.36
CA LEU A 279 1.36 23.48 15.80
C LEU A 279 2.23 24.68 16.23
N ARG A 280 3.39 24.80 15.63
CA ARG A 280 4.28 25.96 15.70
C ARG A 280 5.32 25.94 14.59
N LYS A 281 5.90 27.10 14.29
CA LYS A 281 7.01 27.18 13.33
C LYS A 281 8.28 26.53 13.89
N SER A 282 9.07 25.94 12.99
CA SER A 282 10.44 25.51 13.22
C SER A 282 11.42 26.54 12.67
N ASN A 283 12.48 26.85 13.41
CA ASN A 283 13.51 27.80 12.97
C ASN A 283 14.64 27.11 12.22
N ASP A 284 14.78 25.80 12.41
CA ASP A 284 15.81 24.92 11.88
C ASP A 284 15.18 23.61 11.37
N LEU A 285 15.95 22.82 10.67
CA LEU A 285 15.55 21.52 10.14
C LEU A 285 16.49 20.43 10.64
N ASP A 286 16.34 20.11 11.93
CA ASP A 286 17.05 18.96 12.51
C ASP A 286 16.70 17.66 11.78
N PHE A 287 17.67 16.76 11.62
CA PHE A 287 17.45 15.49 10.97
C PHE A 287 18.38 14.38 11.51
N LEU A 288 17.98 13.14 11.23
CA LEU A 288 18.76 11.92 11.42
C LEU A 288 19.18 11.36 10.06
N SER A 289 20.39 10.82 9.96
CA SER A 289 20.88 10.16 8.75
C SER A 289 21.53 8.82 9.06
N LEU A 290 21.39 7.85 8.15
CA LEU A 290 22.07 6.55 8.24
C LEU A 290 23.57 6.70 8.01
N VAL A 291 23.95 7.60 7.10
CA VAL A 291 25.35 7.93 6.79
C VAL A 291 25.61 9.37 7.24
N PRO A 292 26.63 9.62 8.07
CA PRO A 292 26.96 10.96 8.52
C PRO A 292 27.13 11.92 7.34
N THR A 293 26.47 13.06 7.41
CA THR A 293 26.50 14.08 6.35
C THR A 293 27.48 15.21 6.66
N GLY A 294 27.90 15.34 7.93
CA GLY A 294 28.72 16.45 8.41
C GLY A 294 27.97 17.80 8.50
N ASN A 295 26.65 17.77 8.29
CA ASN A 295 25.81 18.96 8.42
C ASN A 295 25.57 19.28 9.90
N LYS A 296 25.64 20.59 10.27
CA LYS A 296 25.44 21.06 11.65
C LYS A 296 24.05 20.74 12.23
N ASP A 297 23.04 20.61 11.38
CA ASP A 297 21.65 20.33 11.77
C ASP A 297 21.38 18.81 11.88
N GLU A 298 22.40 17.99 11.64
CA GLU A 298 22.32 16.54 11.84
C GLU A 298 22.43 16.20 13.34
N HIS A 299 21.47 15.47 13.86
CA HIS A 299 21.49 14.95 15.21
C HIS A 299 22.43 13.74 15.30
N VAL A 300 23.65 13.97 15.82
CA VAL A 300 24.68 12.95 16.05
C VAL A 300 25.16 12.95 17.50
N GLY A 301 25.77 11.85 17.94
CA GLY A 301 26.35 11.72 19.26
C GLY A 301 25.36 11.96 20.39
N LYS A 302 25.56 12.98 21.24
CA LYS A 302 24.66 13.29 22.35
C LYS A 302 23.19 13.48 21.93
N TRP A 303 22.95 14.07 20.75
CA TRP A 303 21.59 14.31 20.27
C TRP A 303 20.85 13.00 19.95
N GLU A 304 21.55 11.99 19.44
CA GLU A 304 20.96 10.67 19.18
C GLU A 304 20.46 9.99 20.46
N THR A 305 21.12 10.24 21.60
CA THR A 305 20.77 9.60 22.88
C THR A 305 19.42 10.02 23.46
N PHE A 306 18.88 11.15 23.01
CA PHE A 306 17.57 11.62 23.44
C PHE A 306 16.40 10.87 22.76
N TYR A 307 16.66 10.21 21.64
CA TYR A 307 15.61 9.45 20.95
C TYR A 307 15.28 8.14 21.66
N PRO A 308 14.01 7.67 21.60
CA PRO A 308 13.59 6.43 22.26
C PRO A 308 14.17 5.17 21.62
N TYR A 309 14.62 5.28 20.39
CA TYR A 309 15.20 4.21 19.59
C TYR A 309 16.47 4.68 18.90
N ASN A 310 17.32 3.74 18.45
CA ASN A 310 18.47 4.09 17.63
C ASN A 310 18.02 4.63 16.25
N LYS A 311 18.91 5.36 15.58
CA LYS A 311 18.58 6.01 14.29
C LYS A 311 18.17 5.02 13.18
N TYR A 312 18.72 3.80 13.18
CA TYR A 312 18.34 2.77 12.20
C TYR A 312 16.88 2.37 12.38
N GLU A 313 16.47 2.11 13.62
CA GLU A 313 15.08 1.79 13.95
C GLU A 313 14.14 2.95 13.59
N ILE A 314 14.55 4.20 13.83
CA ILE A 314 13.72 5.36 13.50
C ILE A 314 13.57 5.53 11.98
N ILE A 315 14.66 5.45 11.24
CA ILE A 315 14.67 5.77 9.79
C ILE A 315 14.10 4.63 8.94
N LEU A 316 14.29 3.36 9.37
CA LEU A 316 13.94 2.19 8.58
C LEU A 316 12.59 1.58 8.96
N ASN A 317 12.09 1.80 10.19
CA ASN A 317 10.80 1.27 10.59
C ASN A 317 9.66 2.25 10.24
N PRO A 318 8.73 1.87 9.35
CA PRO A 318 7.63 2.75 8.91
C PRO A 318 6.66 3.18 10.02
N LYS A 319 6.74 2.60 11.21
CA LYS A 319 5.99 3.03 12.39
C LYS A 319 6.49 4.33 13.00
N ASN A 320 7.75 4.70 12.74
CA ASN A 320 8.43 5.80 13.42
C ASN A 320 8.48 7.09 12.62
N TYR A 321 8.02 7.06 11.37
CA TYR A 321 8.00 8.23 10.50
C TYR A 321 6.73 8.29 9.62
N PHE A 322 6.49 9.45 9.08
CA PHE A 322 5.56 9.71 7.98
C PHE A 322 6.29 10.42 6.83
N TYR A 323 5.66 10.52 5.68
CA TYR A 323 6.20 11.27 4.54
C TYR A 323 5.55 12.64 4.42
N TYR A 324 6.37 13.66 4.22
CA TYR A 324 5.95 15.00 3.88
C TYR A 324 6.81 15.54 2.73
N LYS A 325 6.20 15.85 1.60
CA LYS A 325 6.88 16.33 0.38
C LYS A 325 8.09 15.45 0.00
N GLY A 326 7.92 14.17 -0.03
CA GLY A 326 8.94 13.19 -0.39
C GLY A 326 9.99 12.92 0.70
N ARG A 327 9.92 13.56 1.86
CA ARG A 327 10.87 13.41 2.97
C ARG A 327 10.27 12.62 4.12
N LYS A 328 11.06 11.74 4.73
CA LYS A 328 10.70 11.12 6.01
C LYS A 328 10.75 12.16 7.11
N VAL A 329 9.78 12.14 7.99
CA VAL A 329 9.66 13.00 9.17
C VAL A 329 9.29 12.11 10.34
N VAL A 330 9.99 12.20 11.46
CA VAL A 330 9.65 11.40 12.65
C VAL A 330 8.24 11.73 13.14
N THR A 331 7.56 10.74 13.73
CA THR A 331 6.20 10.94 14.25
C THR A 331 6.19 11.93 15.42
N LEU A 332 5.01 12.48 15.72
CA LEU A 332 4.81 13.31 16.91
C LEU A 332 5.13 12.55 18.21
N GLU A 333 4.86 11.25 18.25
CA GLU A 333 5.20 10.39 19.38
C GLU A 333 6.71 10.28 19.60
N ILE A 334 7.48 10.00 18.54
CA ILE A 334 8.96 10.00 18.61
C ILE A 334 9.49 11.38 19.06
N THR A 335 8.91 12.46 18.52
CA THR A 335 9.27 13.83 18.90
C THR A 335 8.98 14.10 20.38
N LYS A 336 7.81 13.70 20.87
CA LYS A 336 7.43 13.84 22.28
C LYS A 336 8.39 13.09 23.20
N LEU A 337 8.67 11.82 22.90
CA LEU A 337 9.60 11.00 23.69
C LEU A 337 11.02 11.58 23.70
N MET A 338 11.51 12.04 22.55
CA MET A 338 12.81 12.72 22.48
C MET A 338 12.85 13.97 23.38
N LYS A 339 11.79 14.78 23.38
CA LYS A 339 11.69 15.98 24.22
C LYS A 339 11.57 15.67 25.70
N ILE A 340 10.86 14.61 26.07
CA ILE A 340 10.80 14.12 27.46
C ILE A 340 12.21 13.73 27.92
N ASN A 341 12.94 12.94 27.12
CA ASN A 341 14.28 12.50 27.46
C ASN A 341 15.30 13.64 27.53
N ARG A 342 15.15 14.67 26.68
CA ARG A 342 16.02 15.87 26.70
C ARG A 342 15.72 16.78 27.88
N ASN A 343 14.46 16.90 28.27
CA ASN A 343 13.96 17.61 29.46
C ASN A 343 14.41 19.08 29.56
N GLU A 344 14.37 19.84 28.48
CA GLU A 344 14.61 21.28 28.48
C GLU A 344 13.31 22.05 28.77
N ALA A 345 13.39 23.25 29.37
CA ALA A 345 12.21 24.06 29.73
C ALA A 345 11.30 24.36 28.51
N LYS A 346 11.89 24.57 27.32
CA LYS A 346 11.13 24.77 26.07
C LYS A 346 10.36 23.50 25.63
N ASP A 347 10.83 22.30 26.03
CA ASP A 347 10.22 21.04 25.64
C ASP A 347 8.86 20.80 26.29
N LEU A 348 8.67 21.29 27.51
CA LEU A 348 7.39 21.18 28.21
C LEU A 348 6.23 21.83 27.44
N LYS A 349 6.51 22.95 26.75
CA LYS A 349 5.52 23.62 25.89
C LYS A 349 5.20 22.77 24.66
N ASP A 350 6.22 22.22 24.03
CA ASP A 350 6.06 21.38 22.84
C ASP A 350 5.32 20.09 23.16
N ILE A 351 5.63 19.45 24.30
CA ILE A 351 4.94 18.24 24.79
C ILE A 351 3.44 18.52 24.99
N LYS A 352 3.08 19.64 25.64
CA LYS A 352 1.68 20.04 25.81
C LYS A 352 0.96 20.28 24.48
N LEU A 353 1.65 20.90 23.50
CA LEU A 353 1.08 21.12 22.16
C LEU A 353 0.81 19.78 21.47
N ILE A 354 1.74 18.82 21.56
CA ILE A 354 1.61 17.50 20.97
C ILE A 354 0.45 16.73 21.63
N ASP A 355 0.37 16.72 22.98
CA ASP A 355 -0.67 16.02 23.71
C ASP A 355 -2.05 16.57 23.37
N ASN A 356 -2.24 17.89 23.45
CA ASN A 356 -3.50 18.53 23.08
C ASN A 356 -3.88 18.24 21.62
N PHE A 357 -2.90 18.20 20.71
CA PHE A 357 -3.17 17.90 19.31
C PHE A 357 -3.60 16.45 19.13
N ILE A 358 -2.90 15.49 19.72
CA ILE A 358 -3.22 14.05 19.61
C ILE A 358 -4.61 13.76 20.22
N GLU A 359 -4.92 14.32 21.40
CA GLU A 359 -6.23 14.15 22.06
C GLU A 359 -7.40 14.66 21.22
N ASN A 360 -7.18 15.72 20.43
CA ASN A 360 -8.20 16.33 19.57
C ASN A 360 -8.12 15.89 18.11
N SER A 361 -7.15 15.05 17.75
CA SER A 361 -6.98 14.59 16.38
C SER A 361 -7.90 13.41 16.08
N LEU A 362 -8.25 13.30 14.80
CA LEU A 362 -8.93 12.10 14.30
C LEU A 362 -7.91 10.98 14.22
N ASP A 363 -8.00 10.03 15.13
CA ASP A 363 -7.24 8.80 15.03
C ASP A 363 -7.67 8.04 13.76
N TYR A 364 -6.68 7.55 12.99
CA TYR A 364 -6.95 6.81 11.77
C TYR A 364 -7.79 5.55 12.06
N SER A 365 -7.59 4.91 13.20
CA SER A 365 -8.38 3.76 13.64
C SER A 365 -9.83 4.15 13.93
N SER A 366 -10.09 5.32 14.51
CA SER A 366 -11.46 5.81 14.76
C SER A 366 -12.18 6.19 13.46
N ILE A 367 -11.50 6.83 12.53
CA ILE A 367 -12.04 7.10 11.18
C ILE A 367 -12.32 5.78 10.46
N GLN A 368 -11.40 4.84 10.53
CA GLN A 368 -11.53 3.52 9.94
C GLN A 368 -12.71 2.76 10.55
N ASN A 369 -12.87 2.76 11.86
CA ASN A 369 -13.94 2.05 12.56
C ASN A 369 -15.31 2.63 12.21
N THR A 370 -15.48 3.94 12.28
CA THR A 370 -16.77 4.59 11.96
C THR A 370 -17.19 4.36 10.51
N ASN A 371 -16.26 4.53 9.57
CA ASN A 371 -16.54 4.28 8.15
C ASN A 371 -16.58 2.78 7.84
N PHE A 372 -15.84 1.95 8.58
CA PHE A 372 -15.89 0.50 8.44
C PHE A 372 -17.23 -0.09 8.85
N GLU A 373 -17.86 0.39 9.90
CA GLU A 373 -19.22 -0.01 10.30
C GLU A 373 -20.23 0.32 9.20
N ILE A 374 -20.19 1.54 8.64
CA ILE A 374 -21.04 1.95 7.51
C ILE A 374 -20.75 1.05 6.29
N TYR A 375 -19.48 0.79 6.00
CA TYR A 375 -19.07 -0.06 4.89
C TYR A 375 -19.49 -1.52 5.08
N GLN A 376 -19.39 -2.06 6.31
CA GLN A 376 -19.86 -3.41 6.65
C GLN A 376 -21.37 -3.53 6.52
N ASP A 377 -22.14 -2.52 6.95
CA ASP A 377 -23.61 -2.51 6.78
C ASP A 377 -23.99 -2.51 5.29
N ILE A 378 -23.31 -1.71 4.46
CA ILE A 378 -23.49 -1.69 3.01
C ILE A 378 -23.12 -3.02 2.37
N LEU A 379 -21.98 -3.62 2.75
CA LEU A 379 -21.56 -4.94 2.28
C LEU A 379 -22.56 -6.02 2.69
N GLN A 380 -23.06 -5.98 3.91
CA GLN A 380 -24.04 -6.95 4.40
C GLN A 380 -25.37 -6.83 3.64
N LYS A 381 -25.82 -5.62 3.35
CA LYS A 381 -27.00 -5.38 2.49
C LYS A 381 -26.77 -5.91 1.06
N LEU A 382 -25.60 -5.68 0.48
CA LEU A 382 -25.23 -6.17 -0.84
C LEU A 382 -25.18 -7.70 -0.88
N ILE A 383 -24.52 -8.32 0.10
CA ILE A 383 -24.45 -9.80 0.24
C ILE A 383 -25.83 -10.39 0.40
N THR A 384 -26.70 -9.74 1.19
CA THR A 384 -28.08 -10.18 1.40
C THR A 384 -28.89 -10.10 0.10
N SER A 385 -28.73 -9.01 -0.67
CA SER A 385 -29.35 -8.85 -1.98
C SER A 385 -28.87 -9.92 -2.98
N ILE A 386 -27.57 -10.15 -3.07
CA ILE A 386 -26.99 -11.22 -3.93
C ILE A 386 -27.49 -12.59 -3.50
N ARG A 387 -27.55 -12.88 -2.19
CA ARG A 387 -28.10 -14.15 -1.67
C ARG A 387 -29.56 -14.31 -2.02
N ALA A 388 -30.35 -13.25 -1.91
CA ALA A 388 -31.77 -13.26 -2.30
C ALA A 388 -31.93 -13.53 -3.81
N GLU A 389 -31.11 -12.92 -4.68
CA GLU A 389 -31.12 -13.16 -6.11
C GLU A 389 -30.70 -14.60 -6.47
N VAL A 390 -29.66 -15.12 -5.81
CA VAL A 390 -29.22 -16.52 -5.98
C VAL A 390 -30.28 -17.48 -5.50
N LEU A 391 -30.94 -17.21 -4.36
CA LEU A 391 -32.05 -18.02 -3.85
C LEU A 391 -33.27 -17.99 -4.79
N PHE A 392 -33.55 -16.81 -5.35
CA PHE A 392 -34.62 -16.67 -6.35
C PHE A 392 -34.31 -17.49 -7.61
N LYS A 393 -33.11 -17.33 -8.18
CA LYS A 393 -32.66 -18.13 -9.34
C LYS A 393 -32.67 -19.65 -9.04
N THR A 394 -32.25 -20.07 -7.84
CA THR A 394 -32.31 -21.50 -7.44
C THR A 394 -33.73 -22.01 -7.22
N SER A 395 -34.63 -21.17 -6.69
CA SER A 395 -36.03 -21.53 -6.52
C SER A 395 -36.74 -21.65 -7.88
N LEU A 396 -36.50 -20.71 -8.80
CA LEU A 396 -36.98 -20.76 -10.17
C LEU A 396 -36.44 -22.01 -10.90
N ARG A 397 -35.16 -22.28 -10.76
CA ARG A 397 -34.52 -23.51 -11.29
C ARG A 397 -35.16 -24.78 -10.72
N ARG A 398 -35.50 -24.81 -9.41
CA ARG A 398 -36.24 -25.94 -8.79
C ARG A 398 -37.65 -26.06 -9.35
N ARG A 399 -38.35 -24.94 -9.58
CA ARG A 399 -39.70 -24.99 -10.20
C ARG A 399 -39.63 -25.52 -11.61
N ILE A 400 -38.70 -25.08 -12.44
CA ILE A 400 -38.49 -25.60 -13.81
C ILE A 400 -38.15 -27.08 -13.79
N ILE A 401 -37.21 -27.52 -12.93
CA ILE A 401 -36.83 -28.93 -12.79
C ILE A 401 -38.03 -29.79 -12.36
N ASN A 402 -38.85 -29.31 -11.41
CA ASN A 402 -40.03 -30.05 -10.96
C ASN A 402 -41.15 -30.09 -12.03
N LEU A 403 -41.20 -29.12 -12.93
CA LEU A 403 -42.15 -29.08 -14.05
C LEU A 403 -41.81 -30.12 -15.13
N PHE A 404 -40.52 -30.23 -15.46
CA PHE A 404 -40.06 -31.18 -16.50
C PHE A 404 -39.66 -32.54 -15.96
N PHE A 405 -39.41 -32.68 -14.66
CA PHE A 405 -38.97 -33.90 -14.03
C PHE A 405 -39.72 -34.10 -12.68
N PRO A 406 -41.01 -34.44 -12.73
CA PRO A 406 -41.82 -34.63 -11.52
C PRO A 406 -41.26 -35.74 -10.60
N ASN A 407 -40.53 -36.69 -11.16
CA ASN A 407 -39.87 -37.76 -10.40
C ASN A 407 -38.40 -37.40 -10.12
N ARG A 408 -38.13 -36.94 -8.89
CA ARG A 408 -36.78 -36.51 -8.44
C ARG A 408 -35.73 -37.62 -8.47
N SER A 409 -36.12 -38.88 -8.35
CA SER A 409 -35.17 -40.00 -8.40
C SER A 409 -34.66 -40.18 -9.83
N LEU A 410 -35.52 -40.14 -10.82
CA LEU A 410 -35.19 -40.20 -12.24
C LEU A 410 -34.25 -39.03 -12.65
N PHE A 411 -34.57 -37.82 -12.20
CA PHE A 411 -33.68 -36.67 -12.48
C PHE A 411 -32.27 -36.85 -11.90
N ARG A 412 -32.17 -37.33 -10.65
CA ARG A 412 -30.86 -37.61 -10.02
C ARG A 412 -30.12 -38.74 -10.77
N MET A 413 -30.78 -39.75 -11.19
CA MET A 413 -30.20 -40.83 -11.96
C MET A 413 -29.63 -40.32 -13.30
N TYR A 414 -30.39 -39.55 -14.08
CA TYR A 414 -29.92 -38.95 -15.33
C TYR A 414 -28.74 -37.98 -15.09
N LYS A 415 -28.83 -37.16 -14.06
CA LYS A 415 -27.73 -36.23 -13.67
C LYS A 415 -26.43 -37.01 -13.40
N TYR A 416 -26.50 -38.09 -12.60
CA TYR A 416 -25.31 -38.88 -12.27
C TYR A 416 -24.79 -39.66 -13.47
N LYS A 417 -25.65 -40.11 -14.36
CA LYS A 417 -25.30 -40.76 -15.61
C LYS A 417 -24.55 -39.82 -16.56
N ILE A 418 -24.99 -38.57 -16.67
CA ILE A 418 -24.28 -37.53 -17.45
C ILE A 418 -22.94 -37.17 -16.81
N LEU A 419 -22.89 -36.91 -15.48
CA LEU A 419 -21.68 -36.55 -14.77
C LEU A 419 -20.62 -37.66 -14.80
N SER A 420 -21.04 -38.93 -14.76
CA SER A 420 -20.13 -40.09 -14.90
C SER A 420 -19.49 -40.19 -16.30
N LYS A 421 -20.13 -39.62 -17.34
CA LYS A 421 -19.58 -39.54 -18.70
C LYS A 421 -18.64 -38.36 -18.90
N ILE A 422 -18.88 -37.26 -18.17
CA ILE A 422 -18.10 -35.99 -18.30
C ILE A 422 -16.80 -36.06 -17.49
N TYR A 423 -16.83 -36.71 -16.33
CA TYR A 423 -15.66 -36.74 -15.42
C TYR A 423 -14.86 -38.05 -15.57
N SER A 424 -13.57 -37.99 -15.22
CA SER A 424 -12.65 -39.14 -15.21
C SER A 424 -12.11 -39.40 -13.77
N GLY A 425 -11.43 -40.52 -13.56
CA GLY A 425 -10.77 -40.87 -12.31
C GLY A 425 -11.72 -40.95 -11.09
N LYS A 426 -11.25 -40.43 -9.92
CA LYS A 426 -12.00 -40.48 -8.65
C LYS A 426 -13.40 -39.85 -8.72
N LYS A 427 -13.59 -38.81 -9.51
CA LYS A 427 -14.90 -38.14 -9.69
C LYS A 427 -15.86 -39.03 -10.47
N LYS A 428 -15.40 -39.71 -11.53
CA LYS A 428 -16.21 -40.67 -12.28
C LYS A 428 -16.69 -41.77 -11.37
N LYS A 429 -15.80 -42.40 -10.59
CA LYS A 429 -16.13 -43.47 -9.62
C LYS A 429 -17.19 -43.00 -8.63
N HIS A 430 -17.04 -41.83 -8.06
CA HIS A 430 -18.02 -41.25 -7.13
C HIS A 430 -19.45 -41.13 -7.71
N TYR A 431 -19.56 -40.78 -9.00
CA TYR A 431 -20.91 -40.70 -9.64
C TYR A 431 -21.45 -42.05 -10.05
N LEU A 432 -20.61 -43.04 -10.37
CA LEU A 432 -21.01 -44.42 -10.60
C LEU A 432 -21.51 -45.09 -9.31
N ASP A 433 -20.80 -44.93 -8.20
CA ASP A 433 -21.22 -45.43 -6.88
C ASP A 433 -22.56 -44.82 -6.43
N LYS A 434 -22.83 -43.56 -6.81
CA LYS A 434 -24.15 -42.94 -6.55
C LYS A 434 -25.26 -43.47 -7.43
N LEU A 435 -24.96 -43.88 -8.66
CA LEU A 435 -25.91 -44.54 -9.56
C LEU A 435 -26.27 -45.93 -9.06
N GLU A 436 -25.29 -46.72 -8.63
CA GLU A 436 -25.51 -48.07 -8.08
C GLU A 436 -26.38 -48.07 -6.82
N ARG A 437 -26.29 -47.05 -5.98
CA ARG A 437 -27.13 -46.89 -4.78
C ARG A 437 -28.57 -46.43 -5.08
N MET A 438 -28.89 -46.14 -6.32
CA MET A 438 -30.21 -45.66 -6.74
C MET A 438 -30.99 -46.70 -7.56
N ASN A 439 -30.32 -47.77 -7.99
CA ASN A 439 -30.93 -49.00 -8.53
C ASN A 439 -31.21 -49.97 -7.39
#